data_b4f314cdacf9288d9495cf4ac76488fd
#
_entry.id   b4f314cdacf9288d9495cf4ac76488fd
#
_cell.length_a   1.000
_cell.length_b   1.000
_cell.length_c   1.000
_cell.angle_alpha   90.00
_cell.angle_beta   90.00
_cell.angle_gamma   90.00
#
_symmetry.space_group_name_H-M   'P 1'
#
loop_
_entity.id
_entity.type
_entity.pdbx_description
1 polymer ?
#
loop_
_entity_poly.entity_id
_entity_poly.type
_entity_poly.pdbx_seq_one_letter_code
_entity_poly.pdbx_strand_id
1 'polypeptide(L)'
;MECDKNMSFEDCELAVLRSAVDKIEKQTGRKKIENPEVKEIINIVEDFLKKTQRICYGGTAINNILPEQDQFYNKDLEIPDYDFFSPNALDDAKELADIYAKVFDDVEAKAGVHYGTYKVFVNYIPVADITYMNKDLFNAILKESISVGSILYAPPNYLRMAMYLELSRPEGDTSRWEKVLKRLILLNKNYPLHGVDCLNMNFQRGFELENKEKET
;
A
#
# COMPACT_ATOMS: atom_id res chain seq x y z
N MET A 1 1.83 28.65 4.79
CA MET A 1 0.86 28.85 5.90
C MET A 1 1.37 30.07 6.64
N GLU A 2 0.59 31.14 6.68
CA GLU A 2 0.94 32.34 7.46
C GLU A 2 0.52 32.07 8.89
N CYS A 3 1.27 32.64 9.86
CA CYS A 3 0.92 32.53 11.26
C CYS A 3 -0.42 33.22 11.52
N ASP A 4 -1.32 32.55 12.21
CA ASP A 4 -2.57 33.15 12.66
C ASP A 4 -2.27 34.11 13.85
N LYS A 5 -3.00 35.21 13.92
CA LYS A 5 -2.87 36.21 15.01
C LYS A 5 -3.17 35.66 16.41
N ASN A 6 -3.80 34.47 16.48
CA ASN A 6 -4.15 33.81 17.74
C ASN A 6 -3.13 32.73 18.14
N MET A 7 -2.09 32.47 17.33
CA MET A 7 -1.04 31.51 17.66
C MET A 7 -0.04 32.14 18.65
N SER A 8 0.48 31.29 19.55
CA SER A 8 1.65 31.68 20.34
C SER A 8 2.87 31.83 19.41
N PHE A 9 3.90 32.52 19.88
CA PHE A 9 5.16 32.65 19.12
C PHE A 9 5.75 31.26 18.78
N GLU A 10 5.75 30.36 19.74
CA GLU A 10 6.27 28.98 19.58
C GLU A 10 5.45 28.18 18.55
N ASP A 11 4.13 28.27 18.59
CA ASP A 11 3.26 27.59 17.62
C ASP A 11 3.45 28.15 16.21
N CYS A 12 3.67 29.42 16.07
CA CYS A 12 3.95 30.08 14.82
C CYS A 12 5.31 29.60 14.24
N GLU A 13 6.36 29.56 15.05
CA GLU A 13 7.67 29.04 14.62
C GLU A 13 7.58 27.58 14.19
N LEU A 14 6.87 26.74 14.94
CA LEU A 14 6.64 25.35 14.58
C LEU A 14 5.87 25.20 13.25
N ALA A 15 4.86 26.05 13.02
CA ALA A 15 4.10 26.05 11.78
C ALA A 15 4.96 26.44 10.56
N VAL A 16 5.81 27.47 10.73
CA VAL A 16 6.77 27.90 9.69
C VAL A 16 7.79 26.80 9.40
N LEU A 17 8.34 26.17 10.46
CA LEU A 17 9.30 25.09 10.31
C LEU A 17 8.70 23.87 9.58
N ARG A 18 7.49 23.45 9.98
CA ARG A 18 6.77 22.35 9.30
C ARG A 18 6.54 22.68 7.82
N SER A 19 6.08 23.91 7.51
CA SER A 19 5.89 24.33 6.13
C SER A 19 7.19 24.31 5.31
N ALA A 20 8.32 24.66 5.92
CA ALA A 20 9.63 24.60 5.28
C ALA A 20 10.07 23.16 5.04
N VAL A 21 9.90 22.26 6.02
CA VAL A 21 10.19 20.83 5.89
C VAL A 21 9.36 20.23 4.78
N ASP A 22 8.04 20.45 4.77
CA ASP A 22 7.12 19.93 3.72
C ASP A 22 7.56 20.37 2.32
N LYS A 23 8.01 21.63 2.17
CA LYS A 23 8.53 22.13 0.87
C LYS A 23 9.80 21.42 0.45
N ILE A 24 10.74 21.21 1.37
CA ILE A 24 12.01 20.52 1.11
C ILE A 24 11.73 19.07 0.74
N GLU A 25 10.86 18.39 1.48
CA GLU A 25 10.47 16.99 1.19
C GLU A 25 9.84 16.85 -0.20
N LYS A 26 8.90 17.75 -0.55
CA LYS A 26 8.31 17.78 -1.89
C LYS A 26 9.33 18.01 -3.00
N GLN A 27 10.28 18.95 -2.80
CA GLN A 27 11.33 19.21 -3.79
C GLN A 27 12.28 18.03 -3.94
N THR A 28 12.64 17.38 -2.82
CA THR A 28 13.52 16.20 -2.82
C THR A 28 12.80 15.00 -3.45
N GLY A 29 11.52 14.80 -3.16
CA GLY A 29 10.70 13.77 -3.78
C GLY A 29 10.63 13.91 -5.29
N ARG A 30 10.30 15.11 -5.80
CA ARG A 30 10.29 15.40 -7.24
C ARG A 30 11.63 15.09 -7.92
N LYS A 31 12.74 15.56 -7.36
CA LYS A 31 14.08 15.28 -7.89
C LYS A 31 14.39 13.78 -7.95
N LYS A 32 13.92 13.01 -6.97
CA LYS A 32 14.11 11.55 -6.97
C LYS A 32 13.32 10.89 -8.09
N ILE A 33 12.04 11.24 -8.27
CA ILE A 33 11.18 10.63 -9.29
C ILE A 33 11.53 11.08 -10.71
N GLU A 34 11.97 12.33 -10.87
CA GLU A 34 12.44 12.84 -12.17
C GLU A 34 13.78 12.23 -12.62
N ASN A 35 14.51 11.58 -11.71
CA ASN A 35 15.75 10.89 -12.06
C ASN A 35 15.45 9.76 -13.07
N PRO A 36 16.11 9.77 -14.26
CA PRO A 36 15.93 8.74 -15.28
C PRO A 36 16.20 7.32 -14.77
N GLU A 37 17.15 7.17 -13.87
CA GLU A 37 17.51 5.89 -13.25
C GLU A 37 16.36 5.34 -12.38
N VAL A 38 15.71 6.20 -11.59
CA VAL A 38 14.54 5.80 -10.78
C VAL A 38 13.36 5.41 -11.66
N LYS A 39 13.14 6.13 -12.75
CA LYS A 39 12.11 5.78 -13.74
C LYS A 39 12.37 4.42 -14.38
N GLU A 40 13.61 4.13 -14.73
CA GLU A 40 14.02 2.83 -15.27
C GLU A 40 13.78 1.71 -14.25
N ILE A 41 14.14 1.94 -12.98
CA ILE A 41 13.87 0.99 -11.88
C ILE A 41 12.37 0.69 -11.78
N ILE A 42 11.52 1.71 -11.79
CA ILE A 42 10.06 1.55 -11.71
C ILE A 42 9.52 0.80 -12.94
N ASN A 43 9.96 1.17 -14.14
CA ASN A 43 9.50 0.53 -15.38
C ASN A 43 9.81 -0.97 -15.41
N ILE A 44 10.99 -1.37 -14.95
CA ILE A 44 11.39 -2.79 -14.94
C ILE A 44 10.48 -3.63 -14.04
N VAL A 45 10.18 -3.17 -12.82
CA VAL A 45 9.29 -3.93 -11.92
C VAL A 45 7.85 -3.95 -12.44
N GLU A 46 7.37 -2.85 -13.01
CA GLU A 46 6.04 -2.82 -13.61
C GLU A 46 5.91 -3.76 -14.80
N ASP A 47 6.92 -3.80 -15.68
CA ASP A 47 6.94 -4.71 -16.82
C ASP A 47 7.06 -6.17 -16.38
N PHE A 48 7.82 -6.45 -15.31
CA PHE A 48 7.84 -7.76 -14.67
C PHE A 48 6.46 -8.16 -14.17
N LEU A 49 5.74 -7.27 -13.47
CA LEU A 49 4.39 -7.51 -12.96
C LEU A 49 3.37 -7.75 -14.10
N LYS A 50 3.43 -6.94 -15.16
CA LYS A 50 2.59 -7.11 -16.37
C LYS A 50 2.82 -8.45 -17.05
N LYS A 51 4.09 -8.87 -17.18
CA LYS A 51 4.48 -10.12 -17.82
C LYS A 51 4.10 -11.34 -16.98
N THR A 52 4.37 -11.31 -15.68
CA THR A 52 4.21 -12.47 -14.79
C THR A 52 2.81 -12.60 -14.20
N GLN A 53 2.00 -11.56 -14.31
CA GLN A 53 0.64 -11.48 -13.76
C GLN A 53 0.62 -11.79 -12.24
N ARG A 54 1.61 -11.27 -11.51
CA ARG A 54 1.62 -11.35 -10.05
C ARG A 54 0.62 -10.37 -9.47
N ILE A 55 0.14 -10.66 -8.26
CA ILE A 55 -0.95 -9.91 -7.62
C ILE A 55 -0.35 -8.95 -6.60
N CYS A 56 -0.40 -7.65 -6.86
CA CYS A 56 0.02 -6.64 -5.91
C CYS A 56 -0.94 -6.53 -4.73
N TYR A 57 -0.39 -6.29 -3.54
CA TYR A 57 -1.12 -6.05 -2.30
C TYR A 57 -0.52 -4.83 -1.55
N GLY A 58 -0.91 -4.61 -0.32
CA GLY A 58 -0.35 -3.54 0.51
C GLY A 58 -0.80 -2.13 0.11
N GLY A 59 0.01 -1.15 0.47
CA GLY A 59 -0.35 0.26 0.31
C GLY A 59 -0.51 0.70 -1.14
N THR A 60 0.41 0.31 -2.00
CA THR A 60 0.39 0.63 -3.43
C THR A 60 -0.82 0.01 -4.13
N ALA A 61 -1.21 -1.21 -3.75
CA ALA A 61 -2.40 -1.85 -4.29
C ALA A 61 -3.68 -1.09 -3.89
N ILE A 62 -3.84 -0.76 -2.61
CA ILE A 62 -5.00 0.00 -2.14
C ILE A 62 -5.07 1.34 -2.87
N ASN A 63 -3.96 2.06 -2.97
CA ASN A 63 -3.91 3.35 -3.65
C ASN A 63 -4.33 3.26 -5.12
N ASN A 64 -3.83 2.26 -5.84
CA ASN A 64 -4.01 2.17 -7.28
C ASN A 64 -5.40 1.68 -7.71
N ILE A 65 -6.13 0.96 -6.84
CA ILE A 65 -7.53 0.60 -7.12
C ILE A 65 -8.51 1.70 -6.72
N LEU A 66 -8.10 2.70 -5.92
CA LEU A 66 -8.94 3.83 -5.55
C LEU A 66 -9.05 4.82 -6.72
N PRO A 67 -10.21 5.52 -6.85
CA PRO A 67 -10.33 6.62 -7.78
C PRO A 67 -9.33 7.74 -7.43
N GLU A 68 -8.89 8.50 -8.43
CA GLU A 68 -7.78 9.45 -8.33
C GLU A 68 -7.94 10.45 -7.16
N GLN A 69 -9.16 10.93 -6.91
CA GLN A 69 -9.44 11.88 -5.83
C GLN A 69 -9.30 11.29 -4.41
N ASP A 70 -9.30 9.97 -4.27
CA ASP A 70 -9.17 9.27 -3.00
C ASP A 70 -7.79 8.58 -2.86
N GLN A 71 -6.91 8.72 -3.86
CA GLN A 71 -5.53 8.23 -3.79
C GLN A 71 -4.73 9.03 -2.78
N PHE A 72 -3.92 8.32 -1.98
CA PHE A 72 -3.15 8.91 -0.88
C PHE A 72 -1.64 8.95 -1.13
N TYR A 73 -1.14 8.27 -2.16
CA TYR A 73 0.24 8.40 -2.62
C TYR A 73 0.33 9.42 -3.75
N ASN A 74 1.31 10.29 -3.65
CA ASN A 74 1.61 11.24 -4.71
C ASN A 74 2.66 10.64 -5.66
N LYS A 75 2.23 10.23 -6.85
CA LYS A 75 3.08 9.62 -7.87
C LYS A 75 4.23 10.54 -8.35
N ASP A 76 4.08 11.86 -8.17
CA ASP A 76 5.10 12.85 -8.54
C ASP A 76 6.16 13.07 -7.44
N LEU A 77 5.97 12.47 -6.25
CA LEU A 77 6.80 12.71 -5.08
C LEU A 77 7.31 11.44 -4.41
N GLU A 78 6.64 10.31 -4.60
CA GLU A 78 6.89 9.06 -3.88
C GLU A 78 7.19 7.92 -4.87
N ILE A 79 8.32 7.22 -4.64
CA ILE A 79 8.65 6.01 -5.38
C ILE A 79 7.68 4.92 -4.91
N PRO A 80 6.95 4.24 -5.82
CA PRO A 80 6.08 3.15 -5.45
C PRO A 80 6.89 1.98 -4.89
N ASP A 81 6.43 1.42 -3.78
CA ASP A 81 6.93 0.18 -3.19
C ASP A 81 5.96 -0.94 -3.59
N TYR A 82 6.45 -1.92 -4.36
CA TYR A 82 5.62 -2.98 -4.89
C TYR A 82 5.67 -4.22 -4.00
N ASP A 83 4.64 -4.36 -3.16
CA ASP A 83 4.35 -5.62 -2.46
C ASP A 83 3.55 -6.52 -3.38
N PHE A 84 3.99 -7.76 -3.69
CA PHE A 84 3.20 -8.68 -4.48
C PHE A 84 3.31 -10.14 -4.07
N PHE A 85 2.23 -10.88 -4.30
CA PHE A 85 2.17 -12.32 -4.05
C PHE A 85 2.66 -13.10 -5.24
N SER A 86 3.37 -14.20 -4.94
CA SER A 86 3.78 -15.18 -5.92
C SER A 86 3.70 -16.62 -5.37
N PRO A 87 3.26 -17.60 -6.15
CA PRO A 87 3.42 -19.01 -5.80
C PRO A 87 4.86 -19.50 -5.89
N ASN A 88 5.77 -18.71 -6.50
CA ASN A 88 7.18 -19.00 -6.70
C ASN A 88 8.07 -17.83 -6.24
N ALA A 89 7.80 -17.25 -5.07
CA ALA A 89 8.38 -15.97 -4.62
C ALA A 89 9.91 -15.92 -4.67
N LEU A 90 10.60 -16.99 -4.31
CA LEU A 90 12.07 -17.05 -4.37
C LEU A 90 12.59 -16.97 -5.81
N ASP A 91 11.96 -17.70 -6.74
CA ASP A 91 12.41 -17.72 -8.14
C ASP A 91 12.08 -16.38 -8.81
N ASP A 92 10.91 -15.79 -8.51
CA ASP A 92 10.55 -14.45 -8.99
C ASP A 92 11.51 -13.39 -8.47
N ALA A 93 11.95 -13.47 -7.20
CA ALA A 93 12.94 -12.54 -6.64
C ALA A 93 14.29 -12.64 -7.35
N LYS A 94 14.74 -13.84 -7.65
CA LYS A 94 15.97 -14.09 -8.42
C LYS A 94 15.84 -13.57 -9.85
N GLU A 95 14.73 -13.92 -10.54
CA GLU A 95 14.49 -13.47 -11.93
C GLU A 95 14.45 -11.93 -12.00
N LEU A 96 13.75 -11.27 -11.07
CA LEU A 96 13.68 -9.81 -11.04
C LEU A 96 15.05 -9.20 -10.77
N ALA A 97 15.83 -9.75 -9.83
CA ALA A 97 17.18 -9.29 -9.56
C ALA A 97 18.11 -9.50 -10.78
N ASP A 98 18.02 -10.62 -11.47
CA ASP A 98 18.79 -10.89 -12.69
C ASP A 98 18.42 -9.94 -13.84
N ILE A 99 17.15 -9.51 -13.92
CA ILE A 99 16.72 -8.49 -14.89
C ILE A 99 17.40 -7.15 -14.56
N TYR A 100 17.36 -6.73 -13.30
CA TYR A 100 18.01 -5.49 -12.86
C TYR A 100 19.50 -5.51 -13.02
N ALA A 101 20.17 -6.64 -12.74
CA ALA A 101 21.63 -6.78 -12.85
C ALA A 101 22.16 -6.64 -14.29
N LYS A 102 21.31 -6.64 -15.31
CA LYS A 102 21.69 -6.32 -16.70
C LYS A 102 21.85 -4.82 -16.95
N VAL A 103 21.29 -3.99 -16.07
CA VAL A 103 21.21 -2.54 -16.24
C VAL A 103 21.92 -1.79 -15.10
N PHE A 104 21.92 -2.37 -13.89
CA PHE A 104 22.44 -1.77 -12.67
C PHE A 104 23.53 -2.65 -12.05
N ASP A 105 24.56 -2.03 -11.48
CA ASP A 105 25.69 -2.75 -10.87
C ASP A 105 25.40 -3.19 -9.42
N ASP A 106 24.58 -2.45 -8.68
CA ASP A 106 24.27 -2.70 -7.26
C ASP A 106 22.84 -3.22 -7.11
N VAL A 107 22.69 -4.56 -7.20
CA VAL A 107 21.41 -5.26 -7.09
C VAL A 107 21.50 -6.31 -6.00
N GLU A 108 20.54 -6.29 -5.08
CA GLU A 108 20.47 -7.24 -3.96
C GLU A 108 19.08 -7.89 -3.91
N ALA A 109 19.05 -9.23 -3.83
CA ALA A 109 17.86 -9.98 -3.43
C ALA A 109 18.13 -10.74 -2.14
N LYS A 110 17.30 -10.53 -1.12
CA LYS A 110 17.48 -11.15 0.20
C LYS A 110 16.15 -11.56 0.84
N ALA A 111 16.23 -12.52 1.79
CA ALA A 111 15.08 -12.88 2.59
C ALA A 111 14.61 -11.68 3.44
N GLY A 112 13.30 -11.46 3.48
CA GLY A 112 12.68 -10.49 4.38
C GLY A 112 12.58 -11.01 5.80
N VAL A 113 12.07 -10.17 6.72
CA VAL A 113 11.84 -10.54 8.12
C VAL A 113 10.72 -11.58 8.24
N HIS A 114 9.71 -11.51 7.37
CA HIS A 114 8.61 -12.45 7.37
C HIS A 114 8.95 -13.69 6.55
N TYR A 115 8.62 -14.87 7.08
CA TYR A 115 8.82 -16.13 6.38
C TYR A 115 8.15 -16.12 4.99
N GLY A 116 8.90 -16.53 3.98
CA GLY A 116 8.40 -16.59 2.60
C GLY A 116 8.35 -15.24 1.88
N THR A 117 8.88 -14.16 2.48
CA THR A 117 9.03 -12.85 1.83
C THR A 117 10.47 -12.64 1.40
N TYR A 118 10.65 -12.16 0.17
CA TYR A 118 11.93 -11.80 -0.42
C TYR A 118 11.90 -10.35 -0.87
N LYS A 119 12.97 -9.63 -0.59
CA LYS A 119 13.12 -8.19 -0.91
C LYS A 119 14.13 -8.02 -2.02
N VAL A 120 13.81 -7.17 -2.98
CA VAL A 120 14.74 -6.78 -4.05
C VAL A 120 15.08 -5.31 -3.89
N PHE A 121 16.37 -5.00 -3.94
CA PHE A 121 16.91 -3.64 -3.87
C PHE A 121 17.76 -3.37 -5.11
N VAL A 122 17.70 -2.12 -5.57
CA VAL A 122 18.56 -1.60 -6.64
C VAL A 122 19.13 -0.26 -6.18
N ASN A 123 20.44 -0.13 -6.16
CA ASN A 123 21.14 1.07 -5.67
C ASN A 123 20.63 1.51 -4.30
N TYR A 124 20.45 0.55 -3.38
CA TYR A 124 19.90 0.72 -2.02
C TYR A 124 18.43 1.16 -1.96
N ILE A 125 17.75 1.26 -3.11
CA ILE A 125 16.32 1.57 -3.17
C ILE A 125 15.54 0.26 -3.05
N PRO A 126 14.62 0.09 -2.09
CA PRO A 126 13.72 -1.05 -2.06
C PRO A 126 12.75 -0.94 -3.25
N VAL A 127 12.65 -2.00 -4.03
CA VAL A 127 11.86 -2.02 -5.27
C VAL A 127 10.66 -2.93 -5.13
N ALA A 128 10.86 -4.09 -4.51
CA ALA A 128 9.81 -5.09 -4.38
C ALA A 128 9.95 -5.94 -3.12
N ASP A 129 8.80 -6.21 -2.50
CA ASP A 129 8.62 -7.21 -1.46
C ASP A 129 7.76 -8.35 -2.04
N ILE A 130 8.37 -9.51 -2.29
CA ILE A 130 7.76 -10.66 -2.94
C ILE A 130 7.40 -11.70 -1.90
N THR A 131 6.10 -11.91 -1.66
CA THR A 131 5.62 -12.81 -0.62
C THR A 131 5.04 -14.09 -1.23
N TYR A 132 5.50 -15.23 -0.72
CA TYR A 132 4.98 -16.52 -1.10
C TYR A 132 3.50 -16.66 -0.74
N MET A 133 2.72 -17.10 -1.69
CA MET A 133 1.33 -17.50 -1.50
C MET A 133 1.08 -18.87 -2.09
N ASN A 134 0.39 -19.74 -1.34
CA ASN A 134 0.00 -21.04 -1.86
C ASN A 134 -0.75 -20.91 -3.19
N LYS A 135 -0.47 -21.79 -4.15
CA LYS A 135 -0.99 -21.73 -5.53
C LYS A 135 -2.52 -21.70 -5.60
N ASP A 136 -3.19 -22.46 -4.76
CA ASP A 136 -4.65 -22.54 -4.80
C ASP A 136 -5.28 -21.24 -4.31
N LEU A 137 -4.73 -20.66 -3.22
CA LEU A 137 -5.14 -19.35 -2.73
C LEU A 137 -4.81 -18.23 -3.73
N PHE A 138 -3.61 -18.27 -4.33
CA PHE A 138 -3.22 -17.34 -5.38
C PHE A 138 -4.23 -17.36 -6.55
N ASN A 139 -4.57 -18.57 -7.04
CA ASN A 139 -5.53 -18.72 -8.13
C ASN A 139 -6.95 -18.28 -7.75
N ALA A 140 -7.35 -18.44 -6.48
CA ALA A 140 -8.64 -17.96 -6.01
C ALA A 140 -8.68 -16.41 -6.00
N ILE A 141 -7.63 -15.76 -5.48
CA ILE A 141 -7.53 -14.30 -5.46
C ILE A 141 -7.40 -13.73 -6.88
N LEU A 142 -6.67 -14.41 -7.76
CA LEU A 142 -6.47 -14.01 -9.15
C LEU A 142 -7.80 -13.82 -9.91
N LYS A 143 -8.80 -14.67 -9.65
CA LYS A 143 -10.12 -14.59 -10.30
C LYS A 143 -10.88 -13.30 -9.98
N GLU A 144 -10.62 -12.71 -8.83
CA GLU A 144 -11.29 -11.50 -8.33
C GLU A 144 -10.37 -10.26 -8.37
N SER A 145 -9.14 -10.41 -8.87
CA SER A 145 -8.16 -9.32 -8.93
C SER A 145 -8.63 -8.20 -9.83
N ILE A 146 -8.30 -6.97 -9.44
CA ILE A 146 -8.58 -5.77 -10.23
C ILE A 146 -7.35 -5.46 -11.09
N SER A 147 -7.56 -5.25 -12.39
CA SER A 147 -6.49 -4.85 -13.31
C SER A 147 -6.50 -3.33 -13.53
N VAL A 148 -5.38 -2.68 -13.23
CA VAL A 148 -5.15 -1.26 -13.56
C VAL A 148 -3.81 -1.14 -14.28
N GLY A 149 -3.82 -0.60 -15.49
CA GLY A 149 -2.61 -0.49 -16.31
C GLY A 149 -1.94 -1.84 -16.62
N SER A 150 -2.73 -2.91 -16.74
CA SER A 150 -2.26 -4.29 -16.95
C SER A 150 -1.51 -4.91 -15.76
N ILE A 151 -1.45 -4.25 -14.63
CA ILE A 151 -0.97 -4.78 -13.34
C ILE A 151 -2.17 -5.28 -12.55
N LEU A 152 -2.03 -6.42 -11.89
CA LEU A 152 -3.08 -7.04 -11.08
C LEU A 152 -2.94 -6.64 -9.61
N TYR A 153 -4.06 -6.28 -9.02
CA TYR A 153 -4.16 -5.89 -7.62
C TYR A 153 -5.13 -6.80 -6.88
N ALA A 154 -4.81 -7.14 -5.65
CA ALA A 154 -5.67 -7.97 -4.81
C ALA A 154 -7.06 -7.34 -4.66
N PRO A 155 -8.13 -8.15 -4.60
CA PRO A 155 -9.49 -7.63 -4.52
C PRO A 155 -9.73 -6.87 -3.21
N PRO A 156 -10.66 -5.88 -3.21
CA PRO A 156 -10.92 -5.03 -2.05
C PRO A 156 -11.22 -5.81 -0.76
N ASN A 157 -11.93 -6.94 -0.86
CA ASN A 157 -12.26 -7.76 0.31
C ASN A 157 -11.02 -8.42 0.94
N TYR A 158 -10.06 -8.85 0.12
CA TYR A 158 -8.80 -9.39 0.61
C TYR A 158 -7.97 -8.29 1.30
N LEU A 159 -7.83 -7.13 0.67
CA LEU A 159 -7.11 -5.98 1.23
C LEU A 159 -7.74 -5.51 2.55
N ARG A 160 -9.06 -5.48 2.61
CA ARG A 160 -9.83 -5.14 3.82
C ARG A 160 -9.56 -6.12 4.96
N MET A 161 -9.63 -7.43 4.66
CA MET A 161 -9.33 -8.48 5.64
C MET A 161 -7.91 -8.34 6.19
N ALA A 162 -6.92 -8.10 5.34
CA ALA A 162 -5.53 -7.90 5.74
C ALA A 162 -5.36 -6.70 6.68
N MET A 163 -6.06 -5.58 6.40
CA MET A 163 -6.05 -4.39 7.26
C MET A 163 -6.72 -4.64 8.61
N TYR A 164 -7.86 -5.32 8.64
CA TYR A 164 -8.50 -5.72 9.92
C TYR A 164 -7.62 -6.66 10.73
N LEU A 165 -6.92 -7.58 10.06
CA LEU A 165 -5.99 -8.49 10.72
C LEU A 165 -4.81 -7.71 11.35
N GLU A 166 -4.29 -6.68 10.67
CA GLU A 166 -3.24 -5.81 11.23
C GLU A 166 -3.76 -5.03 12.45
N LEU A 167 -4.96 -4.45 12.37
CA LEU A 167 -5.59 -3.71 13.46
C LEU A 167 -6.01 -4.59 14.65
N SER A 168 -6.08 -5.91 14.48
CA SER A 168 -6.43 -6.86 15.54
C SER A 168 -5.24 -7.41 16.33
N ARG A 169 -4.01 -6.98 16.02
CA ARG A 169 -2.78 -7.48 16.65
C ARG A 169 -2.20 -6.45 17.63
N PRO A 170 -2.58 -6.45 18.92
CA PRO A 170 -2.12 -5.45 19.88
C PRO A 170 -0.61 -5.53 20.17
N GLU A 171 0.00 -6.69 19.96
CA GLU A 171 1.46 -6.90 20.09
C GLU A 171 2.23 -6.58 18.80
N GLY A 172 1.53 -6.17 17.73
CA GLY A 172 2.13 -5.72 16.48
C GLY A 172 2.60 -4.27 16.55
N ASP A 173 3.02 -3.73 15.39
CA ASP A 173 3.40 -2.32 15.26
C ASP A 173 2.16 -1.40 15.28
N THR A 174 1.74 -1.00 16.48
CA THR A 174 0.58 -0.14 16.70
C THR A 174 0.79 1.28 16.14
N SER A 175 2.04 1.71 15.88
CA SER A 175 2.33 3.02 15.30
C SER A 175 1.73 3.20 13.91
N ARG A 176 1.45 2.10 13.21
CA ARG A 176 0.84 2.07 11.88
C ARG A 176 -0.69 2.10 11.87
N TRP A 177 -1.34 1.87 13.01
CA TRP A 177 -2.80 1.68 13.08
C TRP A 177 -3.59 2.87 12.54
N GLU A 178 -3.17 4.09 12.83
CA GLU A 178 -3.83 5.29 12.27
C GLU A 178 -3.77 5.30 10.74
N LYS A 179 -2.61 5.01 10.16
CA LYS A 179 -2.40 4.91 8.72
C LYS A 179 -3.26 3.82 8.10
N VAL A 180 -3.32 2.65 8.73
CA VAL A 180 -4.12 1.50 8.28
C VAL A 180 -5.61 1.82 8.34
N LEU A 181 -6.08 2.43 9.43
CA LEU A 181 -7.48 2.83 9.57
C LEU A 181 -7.91 3.86 8.52
N LYS A 182 -7.07 4.87 8.25
CA LYS A 182 -7.35 5.85 7.17
C LYS A 182 -7.52 5.19 5.81
N ARG A 183 -6.67 4.23 5.47
CA ARG A 183 -6.75 3.45 4.22
C ARG A 183 -8.00 2.57 4.18
N LEU A 184 -8.35 1.94 5.31
CA LEU A 184 -9.56 1.12 5.44
C LEU A 184 -10.83 1.94 5.23
N ILE A 185 -10.89 3.17 5.78
CA ILE A 185 -12.01 4.10 5.57
C ILE A 185 -12.17 4.43 4.09
N LEU A 186 -11.07 4.76 3.39
CA LEU A 186 -11.09 5.05 1.95
C LEU A 186 -11.53 3.84 1.13
N LEU A 187 -11.03 2.64 1.47
CA LEU A 187 -11.41 1.41 0.80
C LEU A 187 -12.89 1.10 1.00
N ASN A 188 -13.41 1.24 2.23
CA ASN A 188 -14.82 0.99 2.53
C ASN A 188 -15.76 2.00 1.85
N LYS A 189 -15.33 3.25 1.72
CA LYS A 189 -16.07 4.30 0.99
C LYS A 189 -16.26 3.93 -0.48
N ASN A 190 -15.19 3.46 -1.14
CA ASN A 190 -15.18 3.21 -2.58
C ASN A 190 -15.63 1.79 -2.96
N TYR A 191 -15.44 0.84 -2.06
CA TYR A 191 -15.80 -0.57 -2.23
C TYR A 191 -16.63 -1.03 -1.03
N PRO A 192 -17.88 -0.55 -0.88
CA PRO A 192 -18.73 -0.94 0.23
C PRO A 192 -19.03 -2.43 0.21
N LEU A 193 -19.20 -3.02 1.40
CA LEU A 193 -19.64 -4.41 1.52
C LEU A 193 -21.10 -4.52 1.09
N HIS A 194 -21.33 -5.31 0.04
CA HIS A 194 -22.65 -5.67 -0.42
C HIS A 194 -22.83 -7.19 -0.28
N GLY A 195 -23.83 -7.61 0.46
CA GLY A 195 -24.24 -9.02 0.56
C GLY A 195 -25.75 -9.11 0.57
N VAL A 196 -26.30 -10.15 -0.04
CA VAL A 196 -27.75 -10.38 -0.08
C VAL A 196 -28.31 -10.51 1.35
N ASP A 197 -27.50 -11.05 2.26
CA ASP A 197 -27.84 -11.26 3.66
C ASP A 197 -27.27 -10.19 4.61
N CYS A 198 -26.40 -9.29 4.11
CA CYS A 198 -25.78 -8.21 4.90
C CYS A 198 -26.49 -6.87 4.76
N LEU A 199 -27.68 -6.83 4.18
CA LEU A 199 -28.45 -5.61 3.95
C LEU A 199 -28.73 -4.78 5.21
N ASN A 200 -28.42 -5.28 6.41
CA ASN A 200 -28.70 -4.63 7.68
C ASN A 200 -27.61 -4.74 8.75
N MET A 201 -26.43 -5.27 8.46
CA MET A 201 -25.32 -5.19 9.41
C MET A 201 -24.67 -3.81 9.36
N ASN A 202 -25.43 -2.80 9.71
CA ASN A 202 -24.89 -1.55 10.18
C ASN A 202 -24.55 -1.80 11.67
N PHE A 203 -23.30 -1.72 12.06
CA PHE A 203 -22.87 -1.88 13.46
C PHE A 203 -23.66 -0.95 14.40
N GLN A 204 -24.07 0.23 13.93
CA GLN A 204 -24.93 1.15 14.66
C GLN A 204 -26.34 0.57 14.93
N ARG A 205 -26.92 -0.20 14.02
CA ARG A 205 -28.26 -0.82 14.25
C ARG A 205 -28.23 -1.94 15.27
N GLY A 206 -27.12 -2.68 15.41
CA GLY A 206 -26.96 -3.68 16.49
C GLY A 206 -27.00 -3.01 17.87
N PHE A 207 -26.33 -1.88 18.04
CA PHE A 207 -26.38 -1.10 19.29
C PHE A 207 -27.76 -0.49 19.57
N GLU A 208 -28.50 -0.05 18.55
CA GLU A 208 -29.86 0.49 18.72
C GLU A 208 -30.89 -0.60 19.07
N LEU A 209 -30.71 -1.82 18.56
CA LEU A 209 -31.58 -2.96 18.90
C LEU A 209 -31.35 -3.45 20.36
N GLU A 210 -30.10 -3.56 20.80
CA GLU A 210 -29.78 -3.91 22.18
C GLU A 210 -30.29 -2.87 23.20
N ASN A 211 -30.29 -1.59 22.84
CA ASN A 211 -30.83 -0.55 23.73
C ASN A 211 -32.36 -0.55 23.78
N LYS A 212 -33.05 -0.90 22.69
CA LYS A 212 -34.51 -1.02 22.70
C LYS A 212 -35.03 -2.22 23.47
N GLU A 213 -34.27 -3.33 23.52
CA GLU A 213 -34.63 -4.50 24.33
C GLU A 213 -34.37 -4.28 25.84
N LYS A 214 -33.60 -3.27 26.22
CA LYS A 214 -33.36 -2.91 27.64
C LYS A 214 -34.37 -1.88 28.17
N GLU A 215 -35.17 -1.25 27.31
CA GLU A 215 -36.19 -0.27 27.67
C GLU A 215 -37.62 -0.87 27.70
N THR A 216 -37.78 -2.17 27.41
CA THR A 216 -39.04 -2.94 27.52
C THR A 216 -38.92 -3.97 28.64
#